data_c4f09b4a4e576ac27b246fdbb13b0420
#
_entry.id   c4f09b4a4e576ac27b246fdbb13b0420
#
_cell.length_a   1.000
_cell.length_b   1.000
_cell.length_c   1.000
_cell.angle_alpha   90.00
_cell.angle_beta   90.00
_cell.angle_gamma   90.00
#
_symmetry.space_group_name_H-M   'P 1'
#
loop_
_entity.id
_entity.type
_entity.pdbx_description
1 polymer ?
#
loop_
_entity_poly.entity_id
_entity_poly.type
_entity_poly.pdbx_seq_one_letter_code
_entity_poly.pdbx_strand_id
1 'polypeptide(L)'
;MPVSSLAVSQVRFRTEDGLTLEGELRAAEGTPRGTAVLCHPHPEHGGSKDHPILWAIRNDLAARRGLTVLSFNFRGVMGSEGTYGGGEAELADVAAAVDRVREEAEGPTALVGWSFGAWIALRHALTDRRIEALVLIAFPIGSRASSTKRPLPEVGDLERLSIPALFVAGDRDDICPVDAIRDMSAWVPAAETLVIEGADHFFGRREREMATAIGEWVDEVLSRGS
;
A
#
# COMPACT_ATOMS: atom_id res chain seq x y z
N MET A 1 -7.56 -27.09 13.76
CA MET A 1 -8.70 -26.18 13.56
C MET A 1 -8.83 -25.93 12.06
N PRO A 2 -9.98 -26.16 11.42
CA PRO A 2 -10.13 -25.81 10.03
C PRO A 2 -9.94 -24.29 9.92
N VAL A 3 -9.10 -23.87 9.01
CA VAL A 3 -8.94 -22.45 8.65
C VAL A 3 -10.32 -22.03 8.12
N SER A 4 -11.03 -21.20 8.89
CA SER A 4 -12.25 -20.56 8.43
C SER A 4 -11.91 -19.90 7.08
N SER A 5 -12.64 -20.26 6.02
CA SER A 5 -12.49 -19.56 4.75
C SER A 5 -12.97 -18.14 4.98
N LEU A 6 -12.04 -17.25 5.29
CA LEU A 6 -12.33 -15.82 5.40
C LEU A 6 -13.07 -15.40 4.13
N ALA A 7 -14.20 -14.73 4.31
CA ALA A 7 -15.00 -14.29 3.19
C ALA A 7 -14.18 -13.34 2.32
N VAL A 8 -13.88 -13.79 1.10
CA VAL A 8 -13.26 -12.99 0.06
C VAL A 8 -14.35 -12.69 -0.96
N SER A 9 -14.59 -11.43 -1.24
CA SER A 9 -15.60 -11.00 -2.20
C SER A 9 -14.98 -10.11 -3.27
N GLN A 10 -15.39 -10.36 -4.52
CA GLN A 10 -15.09 -9.44 -5.62
C GLN A 10 -15.99 -8.22 -5.48
N VAL A 11 -15.42 -7.04 -5.58
CA VAL A 11 -16.13 -5.76 -5.48
C VAL A 11 -15.87 -4.89 -6.67
N ARG A 12 -16.82 -4.03 -6.98
CA ARG A 12 -16.69 -2.94 -7.94
C ARG A 12 -17.08 -1.64 -7.27
N PHE A 13 -16.31 -0.60 -7.52
CA PHE A 13 -16.56 0.72 -6.94
C PHE A 13 -16.18 1.82 -7.94
N ARG A 14 -16.71 3.01 -7.75
CA ARG A 14 -16.56 4.10 -8.71
C ARG A 14 -15.63 5.18 -8.20
N THR A 15 -14.79 5.68 -9.11
CA THR A 15 -13.98 6.87 -8.90
C THR A 15 -14.81 8.13 -9.08
N GLU A 16 -14.35 9.29 -8.58
CA GLU A 16 -15.01 10.57 -8.76
C GLU A 16 -15.15 11.01 -10.23
N ASP A 17 -14.18 10.61 -11.06
CA ASP A 17 -14.19 10.83 -12.51
C ASP A 17 -15.01 9.78 -13.30
N GLY A 18 -15.74 8.91 -12.58
CA GLY A 18 -16.78 8.05 -13.10
C GLY A 18 -16.35 6.69 -13.59
N LEU A 19 -15.08 6.29 -13.45
CA LEU A 19 -14.60 4.96 -13.81
C LEU A 19 -15.05 3.91 -12.79
N THR A 20 -15.25 2.69 -13.25
CA THR A 20 -15.49 1.54 -12.39
C THR A 20 -14.21 0.75 -12.21
N LEU A 21 -13.75 0.60 -10.97
CA LEU A 21 -12.59 -0.21 -10.63
C LEU A 21 -13.02 -1.57 -10.08
N GLU A 22 -12.19 -2.58 -10.31
CA GLU A 22 -12.35 -3.89 -9.69
C GLU A 22 -11.45 -4.02 -8.48
N GLY A 23 -11.95 -4.69 -7.46
CA GLY A 23 -11.18 -5.00 -6.26
C GLY A 23 -11.57 -6.34 -5.66
N GLU A 24 -10.79 -6.75 -4.69
CA GLU A 24 -11.05 -7.91 -3.85
C GLU A 24 -11.02 -7.48 -2.39
N LEU A 25 -12.14 -7.64 -1.74
CA LEU A 25 -12.34 -7.35 -0.33
C LEU A 25 -12.15 -8.63 0.48
N ARG A 26 -11.26 -8.58 1.48
CA ARG A 26 -11.08 -9.64 2.45
C ARG A 26 -11.51 -9.15 3.82
N ALA A 27 -12.57 -9.73 4.35
CA ALA A 27 -13.05 -9.41 5.68
C ALA A 27 -12.03 -9.80 6.76
N ALA A 28 -12.00 -9.03 7.84
CA ALA A 28 -11.25 -9.34 9.04
C ALA A 28 -11.71 -10.68 9.65
N GLU A 29 -10.80 -11.38 10.32
CA GLU A 29 -11.20 -12.50 11.18
C GLU A 29 -11.72 -11.96 12.52
N GLY A 30 -13.02 -12.15 12.77
CA GLY A 30 -13.72 -11.61 13.93
C GLY A 30 -14.26 -10.18 13.71
N THR A 31 -14.38 -9.40 14.78
CA THR A 31 -14.82 -8.01 14.71
C THR A 31 -13.70 -7.16 14.09
N PRO A 32 -13.96 -6.42 13.00
CA PRO A 32 -12.96 -5.55 12.41
C PRO A 32 -12.48 -4.48 13.40
N ARG A 33 -11.17 -4.25 13.43
CA ARG A 33 -10.53 -3.19 14.22
C ARG A 33 -10.18 -1.95 13.39
N GLY A 34 -10.36 -2.04 12.08
CA GLY A 34 -10.05 -1.01 11.12
C GLY A 34 -9.99 -1.59 9.71
N THR A 35 -9.43 -0.82 8.81
CA THR A 35 -9.38 -1.13 7.39
C THR A 35 -7.97 -0.98 6.81
N ALA A 36 -7.72 -1.60 5.65
CA ALA A 36 -6.50 -1.36 4.89
C ALA A 36 -6.78 -1.36 3.38
N VAL A 37 -6.04 -0.52 2.64
CA VAL A 37 -6.03 -0.48 1.17
C VAL A 37 -4.65 -0.88 0.67
N LEU A 38 -4.57 -1.76 -0.33
CA LEU A 38 -3.33 -2.21 -0.96
C LEU A 38 -3.24 -1.70 -2.40
N CYS A 39 -2.17 -0.96 -2.70
CA CYS A 39 -1.88 -0.36 -3.99
C CYS A 39 -0.76 -1.14 -4.70
N HIS A 40 -1.05 -1.70 -5.86
CA HIS A 40 -0.12 -2.55 -6.61
C HIS A 40 0.99 -1.76 -7.35
N PRO A 41 2.08 -2.43 -7.82
CA PRO A 41 3.14 -1.78 -8.56
C PRO A 41 2.67 -1.34 -9.95
N HIS A 42 3.63 -0.89 -10.80
CA HIS A 42 3.34 -0.19 -12.03
C HIS A 42 2.36 -0.91 -12.97
N PRO A 43 1.24 -0.26 -13.35
CA PRO A 43 0.22 -0.84 -14.22
C PRO A 43 0.78 -1.42 -15.54
N GLU A 44 1.61 -0.65 -16.23
CA GLU A 44 2.15 -1.06 -17.54
C GLU A 44 3.31 -2.08 -17.44
N HIS A 45 3.78 -2.40 -16.23
CA HIS A 45 4.84 -3.40 -16.01
C HIS A 45 4.30 -4.68 -15.36
N GLY A 46 3.03 -4.98 -15.58
CA GLY A 46 2.39 -6.20 -15.08
C GLY A 46 1.93 -6.14 -13.62
N GLY A 47 1.89 -4.94 -13.04
CA GLY A 47 1.33 -4.74 -11.69
C GLY A 47 -0.16 -5.05 -11.66
N SER A 48 -0.59 -5.78 -10.63
CA SER A 48 -2.00 -6.06 -10.34
C SER A 48 -2.20 -6.38 -8.86
N LYS A 49 -3.46 -6.34 -8.40
CA LYS A 49 -3.85 -6.72 -7.05
C LYS A 49 -3.52 -8.18 -6.69
N ASP A 50 -3.36 -9.04 -7.71
CA ASP A 50 -3.18 -10.49 -7.54
C ASP A 50 -1.70 -10.90 -7.32
N HIS A 51 -0.80 -9.93 -7.21
CA HIS A 51 0.62 -10.24 -6.99
C HIS A 51 0.84 -10.95 -5.63
N PRO A 52 1.71 -11.99 -5.58
CA PRO A 52 1.96 -12.79 -4.37
C PRO A 52 2.29 -11.98 -3.11
N ILE A 53 3.04 -10.88 -3.25
CA ILE A 53 3.37 -9.96 -2.16
C ILE A 53 2.09 -9.36 -1.56
N LEU A 54 1.24 -8.76 -2.39
CA LEU A 54 0.00 -8.12 -1.93
C LEU A 54 -0.97 -9.16 -1.36
N TRP A 55 -1.02 -10.35 -1.95
CA TRP A 55 -1.78 -11.46 -1.42
C TRP A 55 -1.32 -11.88 -0.01
N ALA A 56 0.01 -11.96 0.22
CA ALA A 56 0.57 -12.31 1.52
C ALA A 56 0.24 -11.24 2.58
N ILE A 57 0.42 -9.95 2.25
CA ILE A 57 0.13 -8.82 3.13
C ILE A 57 -1.37 -8.77 3.46
N ARG A 58 -2.25 -8.86 2.46
CA ARG A 58 -3.70 -8.90 2.64
C ARG A 58 -4.12 -9.99 3.62
N ASN A 59 -3.54 -11.18 3.46
CA ASN A 59 -3.88 -12.32 4.32
C ASN A 59 -3.38 -12.14 5.75
N ASP A 60 -2.20 -11.59 5.96
CA ASP A 60 -1.69 -11.32 7.31
C ASP A 60 -2.55 -10.25 8.01
N LEU A 61 -2.81 -9.14 7.35
CA LEU A 61 -3.61 -8.04 7.90
C LEU A 61 -5.04 -8.49 8.25
N ALA A 62 -5.68 -9.27 7.38
CA ALA A 62 -7.05 -9.71 7.62
C ALA A 62 -7.14 -10.84 8.66
N ALA A 63 -6.29 -11.87 8.52
CA ALA A 63 -6.40 -13.07 9.34
C ALA A 63 -5.74 -12.93 10.72
N ARG A 64 -4.76 -12.05 10.87
CA ARG A 64 -3.98 -11.95 12.11
C ARG A 64 -4.11 -10.62 12.81
N ARG A 65 -4.40 -9.54 12.05
CA ARG A 65 -4.45 -8.17 12.62
C ARG A 65 -5.86 -7.61 12.71
N GLY A 66 -6.86 -8.36 12.26
CA GLY A 66 -8.27 -7.96 12.37
C GLY A 66 -8.63 -6.76 11.50
N LEU A 67 -7.99 -6.56 10.36
CA LEU A 67 -8.32 -5.50 9.42
C LEU A 67 -9.16 -6.03 8.25
N THR A 68 -10.18 -5.30 7.85
CA THR A 68 -10.83 -5.54 6.56
C THR A 68 -9.98 -4.90 5.46
N VAL A 69 -9.58 -5.69 4.47
CA VAL A 69 -8.56 -5.29 3.49
C VAL A 69 -9.14 -5.26 2.08
N LEU A 70 -8.97 -4.13 1.39
CA LEU A 70 -9.27 -3.99 -0.03
C LEU A 70 -7.97 -3.99 -0.85
N SER A 71 -7.82 -4.97 -1.74
CA SER A 71 -6.85 -4.96 -2.83
C SER A 71 -7.58 -4.62 -4.11
N PHE A 72 -7.11 -3.67 -4.90
CA PHE A 72 -7.78 -3.25 -6.12
C PHE A 72 -6.81 -3.12 -7.29
N ASN A 73 -7.33 -3.10 -8.50
CA ASN A 73 -6.58 -2.79 -9.70
C ASN A 73 -6.76 -1.32 -10.07
N PHE A 74 -5.64 -0.60 -10.24
CA PHE A 74 -5.66 0.75 -10.79
C PHE A 74 -6.34 0.79 -12.15
N ARG A 75 -6.79 1.96 -12.57
CA ARG A 75 -7.39 2.20 -13.89
C ARG A 75 -6.56 1.59 -15.02
N GLY A 76 -7.23 0.98 -15.99
CA GLY A 76 -6.61 0.31 -17.14
C GLY A 76 -5.97 -1.04 -16.84
N VAL A 77 -6.08 -1.57 -15.61
CA VAL A 77 -5.55 -2.89 -15.25
C VAL A 77 -6.68 -3.90 -15.09
N MET A 78 -6.55 -5.04 -15.78
CA MET A 78 -7.50 -6.17 -15.72
C MET A 78 -8.96 -5.73 -15.97
N GLY A 79 -9.85 -5.87 -14.99
CA GLY A 79 -11.26 -5.50 -15.07
C GLY A 79 -11.57 -4.05 -14.65
N SER A 80 -10.59 -3.24 -14.31
CA SER A 80 -10.76 -1.81 -14.05
C SER A 80 -10.84 -1.02 -15.35
N GLU A 81 -11.81 -0.10 -15.43
CA GLU A 81 -12.01 0.77 -16.58
C GLU A 81 -10.88 1.82 -16.71
N GLY A 82 -10.87 2.53 -17.83
CA GLY A 82 -9.93 3.61 -18.11
C GLY A 82 -8.59 3.15 -18.65
N THR A 83 -7.59 4.02 -18.52
CA THR A 83 -6.21 3.79 -18.94
C THR A 83 -5.25 4.40 -17.95
N TYR A 84 -4.00 3.93 -17.91
CA TYR A 84 -2.96 4.50 -17.09
C TYR A 84 -2.82 6.01 -17.30
N GLY A 85 -2.89 6.78 -16.23
CA GLY A 85 -2.93 8.25 -16.21
C GLY A 85 -1.64 8.92 -15.76
N GLY A 86 -0.52 8.20 -15.75
CA GLY A 86 0.79 8.77 -15.39
C GLY A 86 1.01 9.01 -13.91
N GLY A 87 0.09 8.58 -13.05
CA GLY A 87 0.14 8.75 -11.60
C GLY A 87 -0.70 9.91 -11.05
N GLU A 88 -1.17 10.82 -11.88
CA GLU A 88 -2.08 11.90 -11.42
C GLU A 88 -3.51 11.36 -11.28
N ALA A 89 -4.00 10.68 -12.30
CA ALA A 89 -5.35 10.15 -12.31
C ALA A 89 -5.53 9.00 -11.31
N GLU A 90 -4.47 8.23 -11.01
CA GLU A 90 -4.48 7.14 -10.03
C GLU A 90 -4.69 7.61 -8.58
N LEU A 91 -4.55 8.90 -8.28
CA LEU A 91 -4.93 9.46 -6.97
C LEU A 91 -6.44 9.33 -6.71
N ALA A 92 -7.27 9.53 -7.75
CA ALA A 92 -8.71 9.31 -7.65
C ALA A 92 -9.07 7.84 -7.41
N ASP A 93 -8.26 6.90 -7.93
CA ASP A 93 -8.45 5.47 -7.70
C ASP A 93 -8.20 5.11 -6.23
N VAL A 94 -7.12 5.65 -5.63
CA VAL A 94 -6.83 5.43 -4.20
C VAL A 94 -7.90 6.07 -3.34
N ALA A 95 -8.35 7.28 -3.65
CA ALA A 95 -9.43 7.95 -2.92
C ALA A 95 -10.70 7.10 -2.90
N ALA A 96 -11.12 6.59 -4.07
CA ALA A 96 -12.29 5.72 -4.18
C ALA A 96 -12.11 4.37 -3.44
N ALA A 97 -10.89 3.81 -3.43
CA ALA A 97 -10.60 2.58 -2.69
C ALA A 97 -10.65 2.81 -1.17
N VAL A 98 -10.17 3.96 -0.69
CA VAL A 98 -10.28 4.36 0.72
C VAL A 98 -11.75 4.54 1.10
N ASP A 99 -12.52 5.26 0.30
CA ASP A 99 -13.97 5.42 0.53
C ASP A 99 -14.64 4.06 0.62
N ARG A 100 -14.40 3.19 -0.35
CA ARG A 100 -15.03 1.87 -0.46
C ARG A 100 -14.72 0.95 0.73
N VAL A 101 -13.45 0.87 1.17
CA VAL A 101 -13.09 -0.02 2.28
C VAL A 101 -13.67 0.48 3.61
N ARG A 102 -13.78 1.78 3.79
CA ARG A 102 -14.34 2.39 5.02
C ARG A 102 -15.85 2.21 5.16
N GLU A 103 -16.56 1.81 4.10
CA GLU A 103 -17.96 1.37 4.20
C GLU A 103 -18.11 0.01 4.92
N GLU A 104 -17.04 -0.79 4.99
CA GLU A 104 -17.07 -2.14 5.55
C GLU A 104 -16.79 -2.20 7.06
N ALA A 105 -16.06 -1.23 7.61
CA ALA A 105 -15.74 -1.18 9.02
C ALA A 105 -15.37 0.23 9.48
N GLU A 106 -15.75 0.55 10.69
CA GLU A 106 -15.27 1.73 11.41
C GLU A 106 -13.83 1.52 11.91
N GLY A 107 -13.16 2.62 12.28
CA GLY A 107 -11.82 2.62 12.86
C GLY A 107 -10.73 3.13 11.91
N PRO A 108 -9.46 2.94 12.31
CA PRO A 108 -8.32 3.47 11.59
C PRO A 108 -8.11 2.79 10.23
N THR A 109 -7.49 3.52 9.30
CA THR A 109 -7.20 3.04 7.95
C THR A 109 -5.70 3.03 7.69
N ALA A 110 -5.16 1.86 7.32
CA ALA A 110 -3.80 1.72 6.81
C ALA A 110 -3.79 1.80 5.28
N LEU A 111 -2.80 2.50 4.74
CA LEU A 111 -2.55 2.54 3.29
C LEU A 111 -1.20 1.89 2.99
N VAL A 112 -1.20 0.87 2.17
CA VAL A 112 0.00 0.09 1.81
C VAL A 112 0.21 0.19 0.31
N GLY A 113 1.38 0.62 -0.10
CA GLY A 113 1.74 0.68 -1.51
C GLY A 113 3.06 -0.01 -1.82
N TRP A 114 3.16 -0.60 -3.01
CA TRP A 114 4.39 -1.20 -3.49
C TRP A 114 4.86 -0.52 -4.79
N SER A 115 6.12 -0.07 -4.82
CA SER A 115 6.76 0.57 -5.97
C SER A 115 5.93 1.77 -6.48
N PHE A 116 5.36 1.72 -7.67
CA PHE A 116 4.42 2.74 -8.15
C PHE A 116 3.27 3.00 -7.16
N GLY A 117 2.67 1.93 -6.63
CA GLY A 117 1.63 2.04 -5.62
C GLY A 117 2.11 2.76 -4.35
N ALA A 118 3.38 2.61 -3.96
CA ALA A 118 3.96 3.34 -2.84
C ALA A 118 4.06 4.85 -3.13
N TRP A 119 4.44 5.20 -4.36
CA TRP A 119 4.50 6.61 -4.77
C TRP A 119 3.12 7.28 -4.78
N ILE A 120 2.07 6.58 -5.28
CA ILE A 120 0.70 7.07 -5.22
C ILE A 120 0.18 7.14 -3.78
N ALA A 121 0.43 6.09 -2.98
CA ALA A 121 0.00 6.04 -1.58
C ALA A 121 0.56 7.20 -0.75
N LEU A 122 1.85 7.52 -0.91
CA LEU A 122 2.46 8.66 -0.22
C LEU A 122 1.78 9.98 -0.61
N ARG A 123 1.60 10.22 -1.92
CA ARG A 123 0.95 11.44 -2.41
C ARG A 123 -0.48 11.58 -1.91
N HIS A 124 -1.22 10.50 -1.86
CA HIS A 124 -2.57 10.49 -1.31
C HIS A 124 -2.57 10.78 0.20
N ALA A 125 -1.70 10.13 0.97
CA ALA A 125 -1.59 10.31 2.41
C ALA A 125 -1.19 11.74 2.84
N LEU A 126 -0.49 12.50 1.99
CA LEU A 126 -0.18 13.91 2.24
C LEU A 126 -1.43 14.80 2.28
N THR A 127 -2.54 14.37 1.69
CA THR A 127 -3.78 15.16 1.57
C THR A 127 -4.97 14.54 2.27
N ASP A 128 -4.98 13.24 2.51
CA ASP A 128 -6.08 12.52 3.14
C ASP A 128 -5.78 12.16 4.60
N ARG A 129 -6.39 12.90 5.52
CA ARG A 129 -6.23 12.71 6.97
C ARG A 129 -6.91 11.47 7.54
N ARG A 130 -7.62 10.70 6.72
CA ARG A 130 -8.26 9.43 7.13
C ARG A 130 -7.26 8.29 7.17
N ILE A 131 -6.06 8.48 6.60
CA ILE A 131 -4.97 7.51 6.67
C ILE A 131 -4.22 7.71 7.98
N GLU A 132 -4.09 6.64 8.76
CA GLU A 132 -3.48 6.66 10.09
C GLU A 132 -2.19 5.82 10.18
N ALA A 133 -1.93 4.98 9.17
CA ALA A 133 -0.67 4.27 8.99
C ALA A 133 -0.34 4.15 7.50
N LEU A 134 0.92 4.40 7.14
CA LEU A 134 1.39 4.35 5.75
C LEU A 134 2.54 3.35 5.61
N VAL A 135 2.44 2.43 4.66
CA VAL A 135 3.51 1.48 4.34
C VAL A 135 3.95 1.65 2.88
N LEU A 136 5.23 1.91 2.69
CA LEU A 136 5.86 2.23 1.41
C LEU A 136 6.89 1.15 1.05
N ILE A 137 6.50 0.16 0.27
CA ILE A 137 7.34 -0.97 -0.11
C ILE A 137 8.09 -0.64 -1.39
N ALA A 138 9.42 -0.75 -1.37
CA ALA A 138 10.29 -0.47 -2.51
C ALA A 138 9.91 0.85 -3.21
N PHE A 139 9.92 1.94 -2.44
CA PHE A 139 9.57 3.27 -2.95
C PHE A 139 10.52 3.68 -4.09
N PRO A 140 10.01 4.09 -5.28
CA PRO A 140 10.83 4.25 -6.48
C PRO A 140 11.65 5.55 -6.48
N ILE A 141 12.76 5.59 -5.73
CA ILE A 141 13.63 6.77 -5.54
C ILE A 141 15.00 6.66 -6.25
N GLY A 142 15.42 5.48 -6.67
CA GLY A 142 16.74 5.26 -7.27
C GLY A 142 16.91 5.86 -8.66
N SER A 143 18.15 5.88 -9.17
CA SER A 143 18.50 6.41 -10.48
C SER A 143 17.78 5.71 -11.64
N ARG A 144 17.48 4.42 -11.50
CA ARG A 144 16.65 3.66 -12.46
C ARG A 144 15.18 4.06 -12.41
N ALA A 145 14.68 4.45 -11.21
CA ALA A 145 13.34 4.97 -11.05
C ALA A 145 13.16 6.36 -11.69
N SER A 146 14.21 7.17 -11.72
CA SER A 146 14.19 8.52 -12.31
C SER A 146 13.97 8.53 -13.83
N SER A 147 14.19 7.39 -14.51
CA SER A 147 13.87 7.26 -15.95
C SER A 147 12.37 7.42 -16.25
N THR A 148 11.52 7.33 -15.25
CA THR A 148 10.06 7.40 -15.38
C THR A 148 9.49 8.82 -15.24
N LYS A 149 10.33 9.86 -15.10
CA LYS A 149 9.93 11.28 -14.97
C LYS A 149 8.90 11.58 -13.86
N ARG A 150 8.81 10.73 -12.83
CA ARG A 150 7.89 10.96 -11.71
C ARG A 150 8.51 11.96 -10.76
N PRO A 151 7.82 13.05 -10.43
CA PRO A 151 8.32 13.97 -9.42
C PRO A 151 8.34 13.26 -8.05
N LEU A 152 9.48 13.32 -7.38
CA LEU A 152 9.54 12.96 -5.97
C LEU A 152 8.81 14.03 -5.15
N PRO A 153 8.21 13.67 -4.02
CA PRO A 153 7.70 14.65 -3.07
C PRO A 153 8.82 15.62 -2.66
N GLU A 154 8.48 16.88 -2.48
CA GLU A 154 9.43 17.84 -1.94
C GLU A 154 9.71 17.53 -0.47
N VAL A 155 10.91 17.88 0.01
CA VAL A 155 11.30 17.67 1.42
C VAL A 155 10.27 18.28 2.37
N GLY A 156 9.80 19.49 2.07
CA GLY A 156 8.78 20.15 2.87
C GLY A 156 7.42 19.44 2.92
N ASP A 157 7.09 18.60 1.92
CA ASP A 157 5.89 17.74 1.98
C ASP A 157 6.11 16.55 2.90
N LEU A 158 7.31 15.95 2.85
CA LEU A 158 7.68 14.82 3.72
C LEU A 158 7.74 15.24 5.19
N GLU A 159 8.27 16.42 5.50
CA GLU A 159 8.31 16.99 6.86
C GLU A 159 6.91 17.24 7.45
N ARG A 160 5.91 17.45 6.60
CA ARG A 160 4.51 17.64 7.02
C ARG A 160 3.73 16.35 7.18
N LEU A 161 4.28 15.21 6.78
CA LEU A 161 3.62 13.92 6.96
C LEU A 161 3.63 13.55 8.46
N SER A 162 2.48 13.72 9.11
CA SER A 162 2.35 13.57 10.57
C SER A 162 1.94 12.15 11.01
N ILE A 163 1.62 11.28 10.06
CA ILE A 163 1.24 9.89 10.34
C ILE A 163 2.47 8.98 10.39
N PRO A 164 2.46 7.90 11.19
CA PRO A 164 3.49 6.88 11.15
C PRO A 164 3.66 6.30 9.74
N ALA A 165 4.91 6.18 9.29
CA ALA A 165 5.24 5.65 7.97
C ALA A 165 6.34 4.58 8.07
N LEU A 166 6.11 3.42 7.46
CA LEU A 166 7.09 2.35 7.33
C LEU A 166 7.63 2.31 5.89
N PHE A 167 8.92 2.53 5.74
CA PHE A 167 9.63 2.30 4.49
C PHE A 167 10.20 0.87 4.48
N VAL A 168 9.83 0.05 3.50
CA VAL A 168 10.32 -1.32 3.35
C VAL A 168 11.20 -1.41 2.13
N ALA A 169 12.44 -1.86 2.30
CA ALA A 169 13.42 -1.99 1.22
C ALA A 169 14.08 -3.37 1.23
N GLY A 170 14.44 -3.87 0.06
CA GLY A 170 15.35 -5.00 -0.08
C GLY A 170 16.81 -4.53 -0.14
N ASP A 171 17.74 -5.23 0.51
CA ASP A 171 19.16 -4.84 0.50
C ASP A 171 19.85 -5.09 -0.85
N ARG A 172 19.18 -5.80 -1.77
CA ARG A 172 19.63 -6.05 -3.15
C ARG A 172 18.73 -5.39 -4.20
N ASP A 173 17.93 -4.40 -3.79
CA ASP A 173 17.07 -3.66 -4.72
C ASP A 173 17.87 -2.56 -5.45
N ASP A 174 18.19 -2.80 -6.71
CA ASP A 174 18.90 -1.86 -7.58
C ASP A 174 18.01 -0.69 -8.08
N ILE A 175 16.67 -0.81 -7.92
CA ILE A 175 15.71 0.23 -8.34
C ILE A 175 15.49 1.21 -7.19
N CYS A 176 15.44 0.69 -5.98
CA CYS A 176 15.16 1.42 -4.75
C CYS A 176 16.26 1.15 -3.71
N PRO A 177 17.47 1.69 -3.88
CA PRO A 177 18.59 1.43 -3.00
C PRO A 177 18.29 1.83 -1.54
N VAL A 178 18.68 0.96 -0.60
CA VAL A 178 18.40 1.15 0.83
C VAL A 178 18.87 2.51 1.34
N ASP A 179 20.04 2.98 0.92
CA ASP A 179 20.58 4.26 1.38
C ASP A 179 19.71 5.43 0.91
N ALA A 180 19.23 5.41 -0.33
CA ALA A 180 18.29 6.42 -0.83
C ALA A 180 16.94 6.38 -0.06
N ILE A 181 16.47 5.21 0.32
CA ILE A 181 15.28 5.04 1.15
C ILE A 181 15.50 5.61 2.55
N ARG A 182 16.66 5.34 3.17
CA ARG A 182 17.03 5.89 4.49
C ARG A 182 17.13 7.41 4.46
N ASP A 183 17.76 7.96 3.43
CA ASP A 183 17.86 9.41 3.25
C ASP A 183 16.47 10.05 3.15
N MET A 184 15.57 9.46 2.36
CA MET A 184 14.20 9.94 2.22
C MET A 184 13.40 9.79 3.52
N SER A 185 13.49 8.65 4.19
CA SER A 185 12.75 8.39 5.44
C SER A 185 13.17 9.34 6.56
N ALA A 186 14.41 9.82 6.56
CA ALA A 186 14.91 10.79 7.55
C ALA A 186 14.18 12.14 7.49
N TRP A 187 13.51 12.49 6.40
CA TRP A 187 12.69 13.70 6.28
C TRP A 187 11.25 13.51 6.79
N VAL A 188 10.85 12.29 7.12
CA VAL A 188 9.50 12.00 7.64
C VAL A 188 9.58 11.84 9.17
N PRO A 189 8.93 12.69 9.97
CA PRO A 189 9.13 12.75 11.44
C PRO A 189 8.83 11.45 12.18
N ALA A 190 7.85 10.67 11.70
CA ALA A 190 7.42 9.41 12.32
C ALA A 190 7.70 8.21 11.40
N ALA A 191 8.82 8.24 10.67
CA ALA A 191 9.20 7.14 9.78
C ALA A 191 10.07 6.10 10.48
N GLU A 192 9.84 4.86 10.09
CA GLU A 192 10.71 3.72 10.35
C GLU A 192 11.16 3.08 9.04
N THR A 193 12.32 2.41 9.04
CA THR A 193 12.82 1.70 7.87
C THR A 193 13.05 0.24 8.20
N LEU A 194 12.39 -0.63 7.45
CA LEU A 194 12.57 -2.08 7.50
C LEU A 194 13.37 -2.54 6.28
N VAL A 195 14.51 -3.19 6.51
CA VAL A 195 15.31 -3.78 5.45
C VAL A 195 15.15 -5.29 5.47
N ILE A 196 14.74 -5.87 4.34
CA ILE A 196 14.61 -7.31 4.14
C ILE A 196 15.91 -7.84 3.52
N GLU A 197 16.66 -8.60 4.29
CA GLU A 197 17.95 -9.13 3.89
C GLU A 197 17.83 -10.12 2.71
N GLY A 198 18.69 -9.95 1.71
CA GLY A 198 18.74 -10.78 0.50
C GLY A 198 17.59 -10.55 -0.49
N ALA A 199 16.72 -9.57 -0.24
CA ALA A 199 15.60 -9.26 -1.12
C ALA A 199 16.00 -8.27 -2.22
N ASP A 200 15.51 -8.52 -3.43
CA ASP A 200 15.50 -7.58 -4.55
C ASP A 200 14.18 -6.75 -4.57
N HIS A 201 13.94 -6.01 -5.64
CA HIS A 201 12.72 -5.20 -5.83
C HIS A 201 11.41 -5.99 -5.74
N PHE A 202 11.45 -7.29 -6.03
CA PHE A 202 10.27 -8.16 -6.10
C PHE A 202 10.09 -9.02 -4.84
N PHE A 203 11.01 -8.98 -3.88
CA PHE A 203 10.96 -9.72 -2.61
C PHE A 203 10.68 -11.22 -2.76
N GLY A 204 11.10 -11.81 -3.88
CA GLY A 204 10.83 -13.22 -4.17
C GLY A 204 11.32 -14.15 -3.06
N ARG A 205 10.45 -15.07 -2.62
CA ARG A 205 10.65 -15.99 -1.48
C ARG A 205 10.72 -15.33 -0.09
N ARG A 206 10.46 -14.02 -0.01
CA ARG A 206 10.40 -13.25 1.25
C ARG A 206 9.00 -12.72 1.55
N GLU A 207 7.99 -13.06 0.73
CA GLU A 207 6.64 -12.51 0.80
C GLU A 207 6.02 -12.67 2.19
N ARG A 208 6.19 -13.85 2.79
CA ARG A 208 5.64 -14.14 4.13
C ARG A 208 6.38 -13.39 5.24
N GLU A 209 7.71 -13.35 5.19
CA GLU A 209 8.55 -12.63 6.14
C GLU A 209 8.18 -11.14 6.16
N MET A 210 8.14 -10.54 4.98
CA MET A 210 7.77 -9.14 4.81
C MET A 210 6.32 -8.87 5.25
N ALA A 211 5.36 -9.72 4.86
CA ALA A 211 3.97 -9.56 5.23
C ALA A 211 3.77 -9.62 6.76
N THR A 212 4.48 -10.52 7.45
CA THR A 212 4.43 -10.64 8.91
C THR A 212 4.99 -9.37 9.57
N ALA A 213 6.16 -8.91 9.14
CA ALA A 213 6.79 -7.71 9.71
C ALA A 213 5.95 -6.43 9.47
N ILE A 214 5.39 -6.27 8.27
CA ILE A 214 4.44 -5.19 7.97
C ILE A 214 3.21 -5.29 8.86
N GLY A 215 2.63 -6.49 8.98
CA GLY A 215 1.44 -6.70 9.79
C GLY A 215 1.68 -6.39 11.27
N GLU A 216 2.83 -6.75 11.83
CA GLU A 216 3.22 -6.43 13.21
C GLU A 216 3.33 -4.92 13.41
N TRP A 217 4.01 -4.24 12.52
CA TRP A 217 4.14 -2.78 12.58
C TRP A 217 2.78 -2.06 12.45
N VAL A 218 1.95 -2.45 11.50
CA VAL A 218 0.61 -1.87 11.32
C VAL A 218 -0.25 -2.09 12.57
N ASP A 219 -0.23 -3.29 13.14
CA ASP A 219 -0.99 -3.61 14.35
C ASP A 219 -0.54 -2.75 15.55
N GLU A 220 0.76 -2.58 15.72
CA GLU A 220 1.33 -1.73 16.79
C GLU A 220 0.92 -0.27 16.62
N VAL A 221 1.04 0.29 15.41
CA VAL A 221 0.70 1.70 15.13
C VAL A 221 -0.79 1.95 15.37
N LEU A 222 -1.68 1.13 14.81
CA LEU A 222 -3.11 1.34 14.92
C LEU A 222 -3.65 1.07 16.34
N SER A 223 -2.93 0.30 17.15
CA SER A 223 -3.29 0.07 18.55
C SER A 223 -2.93 1.22 19.48
N ARG A 224 -1.99 2.09 19.10
CA ARG A 224 -1.59 3.26 19.90
C ARG A 224 -2.58 4.43 19.79
N GLY A 225 -3.39 4.47 18.74
CA GLY A 225 -4.37 5.53 18.46
C GLY A 225 -5.79 5.24 18.99
N SER A 226 -5.98 4.10 19.66
CA SER A 226 -7.28 3.62 20.12
C SER A 226 -7.57 3.97 21.59
#